data_a09b64284a1f4659a74b04ce52f1ae95
#
_entry.id   a09b64284a1f4659a74b04ce52f1ae95
#
_cell.length_a   1.000
_cell.length_b   1.000
_cell.length_c   1.000
_cell.angle_alpha   90.00
_cell.angle_beta   90.00
_cell.angle_gamma   90.00
#
_symmetry.space_group_name_H-M   'P 1'
#
loop_
_entity.id
_entity.type
_entity.pdbx_description
1 polymer ?
#
loop_
_entity_poly.entity_id
_entity_poly.type
_entity_poly.pdbx_seq_one_letter_code
_entity_poly.pdbx_strand_id
1 'polypeptide(L)'
;MPSSVASPSKDEWRTRFRTYRRGLAPATHRAKSALICARTAALPAVARAACLHLYWPLADRGEVDTRPLIQTVRGWGATVALPVVTSFDPDAPTMAHRRYDGPRALSTNRWGIREPVGTAPVSPDALDAVVVPALGADARGTRLGQGSGYYDAFLRNLAVPRILLTYEACVVDALPAEPHDVPVTTVVTERRVITTAR
;
A
#
# COMPACT_ATOMS: atom_id res chain seq x y z
N MET A 1 -41.76 3.41 3.90
CA MET A 1 -40.55 4.16 3.56
C MET A 1 -39.37 3.33 4.00
N PRO A 2 -38.50 2.77 3.13
CA PRO A 2 -37.29 2.11 3.59
C PRO A 2 -36.38 3.17 4.24
N SER A 3 -35.98 2.93 5.47
CA SER A 3 -35.00 3.75 6.18
C SER A 3 -33.70 3.73 5.35
N SER A 4 -33.32 4.89 4.81
CA SER A 4 -32.00 5.08 4.20
C SER A 4 -30.95 4.82 5.28
N VAL A 5 -30.37 3.63 5.29
CA VAL A 5 -29.21 3.35 6.14
C VAL A 5 -28.07 4.21 5.57
N ALA A 6 -27.68 5.23 6.33
CA ALA A 6 -26.57 6.10 5.90
C ALA A 6 -25.32 5.25 5.65
N SER A 7 -24.62 5.52 4.55
CA SER A 7 -23.36 4.81 4.24
C SER A 7 -22.35 5.07 5.35
N PRO A 8 -21.57 4.05 5.77
CA PRO A 8 -20.61 4.21 6.84
C PRO A 8 -19.56 5.29 6.52
N SER A 9 -19.18 6.07 7.52
CA SER A 9 -18.11 7.07 7.44
C SER A 9 -16.73 6.44 7.19
N LYS A 10 -15.73 7.25 6.78
CA LYS A 10 -14.33 6.78 6.65
C LYS A 10 -13.82 6.15 7.96
N ASP A 11 -14.20 6.69 9.13
CA ASP A 11 -13.72 6.18 10.43
C ASP A 11 -14.37 4.87 10.84
N GLU A 12 -15.66 4.68 10.54
CA GLU A 12 -16.33 3.39 10.74
C GLU A 12 -15.70 2.30 9.85
N TRP A 13 -15.40 2.61 8.58
CA TRP A 13 -14.68 1.69 7.71
C TRP A 13 -13.27 1.39 8.20
N ARG A 14 -12.51 2.40 8.64
CA ARG A 14 -11.18 2.19 9.25
C ARG A 14 -11.25 1.23 10.43
N THR A 15 -12.24 1.41 11.30
CA THR A 15 -12.46 0.56 12.47
C THR A 15 -12.76 -0.88 12.07
N ARG A 16 -13.68 -1.11 11.10
CA ARG A 16 -14.02 -2.44 10.60
C ARG A 16 -12.82 -3.17 10.01
N PHE A 17 -12.05 -2.47 9.15
CA PHE A 17 -10.89 -3.06 8.50
C PHE A 17 -9.73 -3.35 9.46
N ARG A 18 -9.49 -2.46 10.44
CA ARG A 18 -8.51 -2.71 11.50
C ARG A 18 -8.88 -3.92 12.36
N THR A 19 -10.15 -4.04 12.72
CA THR A 19 -10.67 -5.19 13.50
C THR A 19 -10.46 -6.49 12.73
N TYR A 20 -10.85 -6.53 11.44
CA TYR A 20 -10.61 -7.71 10.59
C TYR A 20 -9.12 -8.10 10.55
N ARG A 21 -8.22 -7.15 10.28
CA ARG A 21 -6.78 -7.40 10.17
C ARG A 21 -6.17 -7.93 11.46
N ARG A 22 -6.53 -7.33 12.60
CA ARG A 22 -6.04 -7.74 13.92
C ARG A 22 -6.59 -9.11 14.33
N GLY A 23 -7.75 -9.49 13.83
CA GLY A 23 -8.36 -10.81 14.07
C GLY A 23 -7.78 -11.95 13.24
N LEU A 24 -6.88 -11.66 12.28
CA LEU A 24 -6.27 -12.70 11.47
C LEU A 24 -5.29 -13.53 12.30
N ALA A 25 -5.50 -14.84 12.35
CA ALA A 25 -4.51 -15.76 12.91
C ALA A 25 -3.18 -15.66 12.12
N PRO A 26 -2.02 -15.78 12.77
CA PRO A 26 -0.71 -15.61 12.11
C PRO A 26 -0.49 -16.50 10.88
N ALA A 27 -0.99 -17.73 10.90
CA ALA A 27 -0.90 -18.64 9.75
C ALA A 27 -1.75 -18.14 8.56
N THR A 28 -2.98 -17.67 8.84
CA THR A 28 -3.89 -17.11 7.83
C THR A 28 -3.32 -15.81 7.24
N HIS A 29 -2.77 -14.94 8.08
CA HIS A 29 -2.10 -13.71 7.65
C HIS A 29 -0.97 -14.01 6.67
N ARG A 30 -0.07 -14.96 7.03
CA ARG A 30 1.05 -15.36 6.15
C ARG A 30 0.56 -15.94 4.83
N ALA A 31 -0.42 -16.86 4.86
CA ALA A 31 -0.94 -17.49 3.64
C ALA A 31 -1.59 -16.46 2.70
N LYS A 32 -2.44 -15.57 3.22
CA LYS A 32 -3.06 -14.51 2.43
C LYS A 32 -2.04 -13.53 1.86
N SER A 33 -1.05 -13.10 2.66
CA SER A 33 0.01 -12.21 2.20
C SER A 33 0.84 -12.86 1.09
N ALA A 34 1.16 -14.15 1.19
CA ALA A 34 1.90 -14.87 0.16
C ALA A 34 1.12 -14.92 -1.18
N LEU A 35 -0.20 -15.18 -1.14
CA LEU A 35 -1.05 -15.17 -2.34
C LEU A 35 -1.13 -13.76 -2.96
N ILE A 36 -1.29 -12.72 -2.14
CA ILE A 36 -1.30 -11.32 -2.61
C ILE A 36 0.03 -10.98 -3.27
N CYS A 37 1.16 -11.31 -2.63
CA CYS A 37 2.50 -11.07 -3.18
C CYS A 37 2.71 -11.80 -4.51
N ALA A 38 2.32 -13.07 -4.60
CA ALA A 38 2.44 -13.86 -5.84
C ALA A 38 1.62 -13.25 -6.99
N ARG A 39 0.37 -12.84 -6.74
CA ARG A 39 -0.46 -12.16 -7.74
C ARG A 39 0.12 -10.82 -8.16
N THR A 40 0.66 -10.07 -7.19
CA THR A 40 1.28 -8.76 -7.46
C THR A 40 2.52 -8.93 -8.33
N ALA A 41 3.37 -9.90 -8.03
CA ALA A 41 4.57 -10.22 -8.80
C ALA A 41 4.24 -10.61 -10.26
N ALA A 42 3.10 -11.25 -10.49
CA ALA A 42 2.64 -11.65 -11.83
C ALA A 42 2.07 -10.48 -12.67
N LEU A 43 1.81 -9.30 -12.09
CA LEU A 43 1.33 -8.15 -12.84
C LEU A 43 2.41 -7.67 -13.84
N PRO A 44 2.06 -7.41 -15.12
CA PRO A 44 3.02 -6.91 -16.10
C PRO A 44 3.75 -5.63 -15.66
N ALA A 45 3.04 -4.73 -14.95
CA ALA A 45 3.60 -3.49 -14.40
C ALA A 45 4.65 -3.74 -13.29
N VAL A 46 4.64 -4.90 -12.65
CA VAL A 46 5.61 -5.29 -11.62
C VAL A 46 6.72 -6.15 -12.22
N ALA A 47 6.34 -7.14 -13.05
CA ALA A 47 7.29 -8.09 -13.62
C ALA A 47 8.31 -7.46 -14.58
N ARG A 48 7.97 -6.33 -15.20
CA ARG A 48 8.83 -5.59 -16.16
C ARG A 48 9.49 -4.36 -15.55
N ALA A 49 9.17 -4.02 -14.31
CA ALA A 49 9.68 -2.80 -13.67
C ALA A 49 11.17 -2.94 -13.34
N ALA A 50 11.95 -1.91 -13.68
CA ALA A 50 13.33 -1.75 -13.25
C ALA A 50 13.42 -1.10 -11.86
N CYS A 51 12.44 -0.27 -11.49
CA CYS A 51 12.38 0.41 -10.20
C CYS A 51 10.94 0.42 -9.66
N LEU A 52 10.74 -0.13 -8.46
CA LEU A 52 9.44 -0.26 -7.80
C LEU A 52 9.44 0.44 -6.45
N HIS A 53 8.41 1.26 -6.22
CA HIS A 53 8.10 1.68 -4.87
C HIS A 53 7.28 0.59 -4.17
N LEU A 54 7.75 0.17 -2.99
CA LEU A 54 7.08 -0.75 -2.08
C LEU A 54 7.03 -0.12 -0.68
N TYR A 55 6.29 -0.72 0.23
CA TYR A 55 6.33 -0.34 1.65
C TYR A 55 6.87 -1.48 2.50
N TRP A 56 7.51 -1.15 3.64
CA TRP A 56 7.84 -2.14 4.65
C TRP A 56 6.61 -2.36 5.54
N PRO A 57 6.16 -3.61 5.73
CA PRO A 57 4.89 -3.88 6.39
C PRO A 57 4.95 -3.62 7.89
N LEU A 58 3.87 -3.05 8.44
CA LEU A 58 3.59 -3.00 9.87
C LEU A 58 2.88 -4.30 10.29
N ALA A 59 3.67 -5.35 10.55
CA ALA A 59 3.16 -6.71 10.80
C ALA A 59 2.25 -6.78 12.04
N ASP A 60 2.54 -6.00 13.08
CA ASP A 60 1.75 -5.85 14.31
C ASP A 60 0.37 -5.22 14.06
N ARG A 61 0.22 -4.49 12.94
CA ARG A 61 -1.06 -3.91 12.49
C ARG A 61 -1.80 -4.76 11.47
N GLY A 62 -1.31 -5.97 11.18
CA GLY A 62 -1.91 -6.89 10.22
C GLY A 62 -1.88 -6.38 8.77
N GLU A 63 -0.91 -5.55 8.40
CA GLU A 63 -0.70 -5.17 7.01
C GLU A 63 -0.28 -6.39 6.18
N VAL A 64 -0.59 -6.36 4.88
CA VAL A 64 -0.09 -7.38 3.94
C VAL A 64 1.44 -7.41 4.02
N ASP A 65 2.00 -8.59 4.29
CA ASP A 65 3.45 -8.76 4.39
C ASP A 65 4.09 -8.71 3.00
N THR A 66 4.67 -7.56 2.66
CA THR A 66 5.34 -7.32 1.37
C THR A 66 6.76 -7.82 1.31
N ARG A 67 7.34 -8.32 2.40
CA ARG A 67 8.75 -8.80 2.42
C ARG A 67 9.03 -9.91 1.39
N PRO A 68 8.13 -10.89 1.16
CA PRO A 68 8.31 -11.85 0.08
C PRO A 68 8.34 -11.20 -1.31
N LEU A 69 7.46 -10.23 -1.57
CA LEU A 69 7.46 -9.49 -2.83
C LEU A 69 8.76 -8.69 -3.02
N ILE A 70 9.23 -8.00 -1.98
CA ILE A 70 10.51 -7.28 -1.99
C ILE A 70 11.65 -8.22 -2.37
N GLN A 71 11.71 -9.42 -1.79
CA GLN A 71 12.73 -10.42 -2.10
C GLN A 71 12.63 -10.89 -3.55
N THR A 72 11.42 -11.17 -4.02
CA THR A 72 11.16 -11.64 -5.39
C THR A 72 11.64 -10.62 -6.42
N VAL A 73 11.19 -9.35 -6.33
CA VAL A 73 11.52 -8.33 -7.34
C VAL A 73 13.00 -7.94 -7.30
N ARG A 74 13.63 -7.95 -6.12
CA ARG A 74 15.10 -7.79 -6.02
C ARG A 74 15.85 -8.95 -6.64
N GLY A 75 15.35 -10.16 -6.49
CA GLY A 75 15.90 -11.36 -7.14
C GLY A 75 15.88 -11.27 -8.68
N TRP A 76 14.98 -10.47 -9.24
CA TRP A 76 14.92 -10.16 -10.67
C TRP A 76 15.87 -9.03 -11.11
N GLY A 77 16.57 -8.41 -10.17
CA GLY A 77 17.47 -7.28 -10.42
C GLY A 77 16.79 -5.91 -10.34
N ALA A 78 15.51 -5.84 -10.01
CA ALA A 78 14.82 -4.56 -9.88
C ALA A 78 15.28 -3.79 -8.62
N THR A 79 15.37 -2.48 -8.74
CA THR A 79 15.56 -1.57 -7.62
C THR A 79 14.26 -1.48 -6.82
N VAL A 80 14.33 -1.67 -5.50
CA VAL A 80 13.22 -1.43 -4.59
C VAL A 80 13.45 -0.11 -3.86
N ALA A 81 12.51 0.81 -3.98
CA ALA A 81 12.44 2.04 -3.21
C ALA A 81 11.44 1.87 -2.06
N LEU A 82 11.82 2.25 -0.85
CA LEU A 82 10.93 2.32 0.31
C LEU A 82 10.75 3.78 0.74
N PRO A 83 9.57 4.14 1.30
CA PRO A 83 9.31 5.47 1.81
C PRO A 83 10.15 5.77 3.06
N VAL A 84 10.51 7.04 3.20
CA VAL A 84 11.09 7.64 4.41
C VAL A 84 10.28 8.88 4.71
N VAL A 85 9.67 8.95 5.88
CA VAL A 85 8.89 10.13 6.30
C VAL A 85 9.84 11.30 6.54
N THR A 86 9.61 12.40 5.83
CA THR A 86 10.45 13.63 5.92
C THR A 86 9.76 14.77 6.65
N SER A 87 8.42 14.80 6.66
CA SER A 87 7.63 15.71 7.51
C SER A 87 6.60 14.92 8.29
N PHE A 88 6.48 15.24 9.57
CA PHE A 88 5.46 14.67 10.46
C PHE A 88 4.32 15.67 10.72
N ASP A 89 4.31 16.77 9.99
CA ASP A 89 3.22 17.75 10.01
C ASP A 89 1.99 17.15 9.33
N PRO A 90 0.85 17.04 10.00
CA PRO A 90 -0.37 16.50 9.42
C PRO A 90 -0.92 17.36 8.27
N ASP A 91 -0.62 18.67 8.25
CA ASP A 91 -1.05 19.60 7.21
C ASP A 91 -0.09 19.61 6.00
N ALA A 92 1.11 19.10 6.17
CA ALA A 92 2.14 19.03 5.12
C ALA A 92 2.87 17.67 5.15
N PRO A 93 2.16 16.54 4.92
CA PRO A 93 2.76 15.20 4.95
C PRO A 93 3.68 15.03 3.73
N THR A 94 4.98 14.79 3.99
CA THR A 94 5.95 14.52 2.93
C THR A 94 6.76 13.26 3.21
N MET A 95 7.12 12.56 2.14
CA MET A 95 8.04 11.42 2.20
C MET A 95 9.05 11.48 1.06
N ALA A 96 10.27 11.06 1.34
CA ALA A 96 11.28 10.74 0.35
C ALA A 96 11.28 9.24 0.05
N HIS A 97 11.99 8.86 -0.99
CA HIS A 97 12.13 7.46 -1.38
C HIS A 97 13.61 7.11 -1.39
N ARG A 98 13.97 5.98 -0.79
CA ARG A 98 15.34 5.50 -0.73
C ARG A 98 15.43 4.04 -1.14
N ARG A 99 16.55 3.69 -1.78
CA ARG A 99 16.83 2.32 -2.18
C ARG A 99 16.88 1.41 -0.95
N TYR A 100 16.24 0.27 -1.06
CA TYR A 100 16.31 -0.78 -0.05
C TYR A 100 17.53 -1.67 -0.30
N ASP A 101 18.54 -1.56 0.54
CA ASP A 101 19.81 -2.32 0.44
C ASP A 101 19.85 -3.55 1.36
N GLY A 102 18.75 -3.86 2.01
CA GLY A 102 18.62 -5.02 2.89
C GLY A 102 18.16 -4.65 4.31
N PRO A 103 17.84 -5.65 5.14
CA PRO A 103 17.26 -5.39 6.46
C PRO A 103 18.20 -4.69 7.43
N ARG A 104 19.53 -4.76 7.22
CA ARG A 104 20.53 -4.05 8.05
C ARG A 104 20.56 -2.53 7.77
N ALA A 105 20.09 -2.10 6.59
CA ALA A 105 19.99 -0.69 6.22
C ALA A 105 18.67 -0.06 6.67
N LEU A 106 17.86 -0.72 7.49
CA LEU A 106 16.61 -0.20 8.01
C LEU A 106 16.77 0.24 9.46
N SER A 107 16.26 1.44 9.78
CA SER A 107 16.07 1.94 11.14
C SER A 107 14.59 2.16 11.42
N THR A 108 14.19 2.11 12.69
CA THR A 108 12.80 2.30 13.09
C THR A 108 12.58 3.77 13.46
N ASN A 109 11.60 4.40 12.83
CA ASN A 109 11.22 5.77 13.15
C ASN A 109 10.30 5.83 14.39
N ARG A 110 9.91 7.04 14.82
CA ARG A 110 9.06 7.28 16.01
C ARG A 110 7.67 6.62 15.96
N TRP A 111 7.21 6.18 14.76
CA TRP A 111 5.92 5.49 14.59
C TRP A 111 6.04 3.97 14.50
N GLY A 112 7.25 3.44 14.71
CA GLY A 112 7.53 2.01 14.58
C GLY A 112 7.72 1.53 13.13
N ILE A 113 7.80 2.46 12.15
CA ILE A 113 7.99 2.14 10.74
C ILE A 113 9.48 1.95 10.48
N ARG A 114 9.85 0.86 9.83
CA ARG A 114 11.23 0.62 9.40
C ARG A 114 11.49 1.29 8.05
N GLU A 115 12.47 2.18 8.01
CA GLU A 115 12.81 3.04 6.87
C GLU A 115 14.29 2.89 6.52
N PRO A 116 14.66 2.98 5.22
CA PRO A 116 16.06 2.96 4.80
C PRO A 116 16.85 4.15 5.35
N VAL A 117 18.07 3.87 5.84
CA VAL A 117 19.00 4.88 6.34
C VAL A 117 20.34 4.71 5.64
N GLY A 118 20.97 5.83 5.24
CA GLY A 118 22.29 5.82 4.60
C GLY A 118 22.32 5.27 3.17
N THR A 119 21.16 4.94 2.58
CA THR A 119 21.08 4.41 1.22
C THR A 119 20.84 5.52 0.18
N ALA A 120 21.01 5.19 -1.10
CA ALA A 120 20.84 6.14 -2.19
C ALA A 120 19.38 6.65 -2.29
N PRO A 121 19.15 7.95 -2.52
CA PRO A 121 17.84 8.46 -2.83
C PRO A 121 17.34 7.90 -4.17
N VAL A 122 16.02 7.76 -4.30
CA VAL A 122 15.34 7.36 -5.55
C VAL A 122 14.38 8.49 -5.92
N SER A 123 14.53 9.04 -7.14
CA SER A 123 13.58 10.03 -7.65
C SER A 123 12.22 9.38 -7.90
N PRO A 124 11.10 10.06 -7.60
CA PRO A 124 9.78 9.61 -8.00
C PRO A 124 9.65 9.34 -9.52
N ASP A 125 10.35 10.11 -10.34
CA ASP A 125 10.34 9.97 -11.82
C ASP A 125 11.05 8.69 -12.31
N ALA A 126 11.86 8.05 -11.46
CA ALA A 126 12.52 6.78 -11.77
C ALA A 126 11.64 5.56 -11.48
N LEU A 127 10.44 5.76 -10.90
CA LEU A 127 9.55 4.66 -10.51
C LEU A 127 8.72 4.20 -11.71
N ASP A 128 8.72 2.90 -11.96
CA ASP A 128 7.87 2.26 -12.99
C ASP A 128 6.48 1.89 -12.45
N ALA A 129 6.36 1.62 -11.16
CA ALA A 129 5.10 1.37 -10.48
C ALA A 129 5.21 1.62 -8.96
N VAL A 130 4.07 1.87 -8.34
CA VAL A 130 3.95 2.12 -6.89
C VAL A 130 3.01 1.10 -6.26
N VAL A 131 3.50 0.35 -5.28
CA VAL A 131 2.68 -0.50 -4.41
C VAL A 131 2.29 0.29 -3.17
N VAL A 132 0.99 0.43 -2.94
CA VAL A 132 0.39 1.31 -1.94
C VAL A 132 -0.20 0.50 -0.79
N PRO A 133 0.12 0.81 0.49
CA PRO A 133 -0.60 0.25 1.62
C PRO A 133 -1.97 0.91 1.76
N ALA A 134 -2.98 0.13 2.15
CA ALA A 134 -4.28 0.68 2.55
C ALA A 134 -4.97 -0.26 3.53
N LEU A 135 -5.92 0.25 4.30
CA LEU A 135 -6.80 -0.56 5.14
C LEU A 135 -7.80 -1.35 4.30
N GLY A 136 -8.33 -0.72 3.25
CA GLY A 136 -9.28 -1.33 2.33
C GLY A 136 -9.46 -0.48 1.08
N ALA A 137 -10.24 -0.98 0.15
CA ALA A 137 -10.53 -0.34 -1.14
C ALA A 137 -11.96 -0.62 -1.61
N ASP A 138 -12.39 0.09 -2.64
CA ASP A 138 -13.55 -0.29 -3.45
C ASP A 138 -13.11 -0.69 -4.88
N ALA A 139 -14.06 -1.23 -5.64
CA ALA A 139 -13.81 -1.69 -7.01
C ALA A 139 -13.50 -0.54 -8.00
N ARG A 140 -13.73 0.72 -7.62
CA ARG A 140 -13.42 1.91 -8.42
C ARG A 140 -12.00 2.41 -8.19
N GLY A 141 -11.28 1.81 -7.24
CA GLY A 141 -9.92 2.22 -6.88
C GLY A 141 -9.84 3.27 -5.78
N THR A 142 -10.96 3.64 -5.17
CA THR A 142 -10.94 4.45 -3.95
C THR A 142 -10.27 3.65 -2.85
N ARG A 143 -9.27 4.23 -2.19
CA ARG A 143 -8.53 3.58 -1.11
C ARG A 143 -8.79 4.25 0.23
N LEU A 144 -8.83 3.47 1.27
CA LEU A 144 -8.91 3.95 2.64
C LEU A 144 -7.59 3.65 3.37
N GLY A 145 -6.80 4.70 3.58
CA GLY A 145 -5.57 4.65 4.37
C GLY A 145 -5.80 4.93 5.85
N GLN A 146 -4.71 5.14 6.58
CA GLN A 146 -4.72 5.46 8.01
C GLN A 146 -5.21 6.88 8.33
N GLY A 147 -5.27 7.78 7.33
CA GLY A 147 -5.74 9.15 7.48
C GLY A 147 -4.66 10.23 7.49
N SER A 148 -3.38 9.88 7.31
CA SER A 148 -2.26 10.83 7.38
C SER A 148 -1.91 11.49 6.04
N GLY A 149 -2.57 11.16 4.92
CA GLY A 149 -2.43 11.84 3.62
C GLY A 149 -1.12 11.63 2.84
N TYR A 150 -0.11 10.94 3.39
CA TYR A 150 1.21 10.76 2.74
C TYR A 150 1.14 10.23 1.32
N TYR A 151 0.35 9.19 1.10
CA TYR A 151 0.23 8.58 -0.23
C TYR A 151 -0.62 9.44 -1.17
N ASP A 152 -1.57 10.24 -0.69
CA ASP A 152 -2.31 11.18 -1.54
C ASP A 152 -1.40 12.29 -2.04
N ALA A 153 -0.59 12.87 -1.15
CA ALA A 153 0.40 13.87 -1.50
C ALA A 153 1.43 13.31 -2.51
N PHE A 154 1.96 12.11 -2.27
CA PHE A 154 2.96 11.47 -3.12
C PHE A 154 2.41 11.12 -4.51
N LEU A 155 1.25 10.51 -4.58
CA LEU A 155 0.69 9.97 -5.83
C LEU A 155 0.10 11.02 -6.76
N ARG A 156 -0.17 12.23 -6.26
CA ARG A 156 -0.88 13.30 -6.99
C ARG A 156 -0.24 13.63 -8.35
N ASN A 157 1.08 13.64 -8.40
CA ASN A 157 1.84 14.01 -9.58
C ASN A 157 2.49 12.82 -10.30
N LEU A 158 2.12 11.59 -9.95
CA LEU A 158 2.68 10.39 -10.54
C LEU A 158 1.73 9.75 -11.56
N ALA A 159 2.22 9.54 -12.78
CA ALA A 159 1.48 8.93 -13.88
C ALA A 159 1.77 7.42 -14.04
N VAL A 160 2.33 6.76 -13.02
CA VAL A 160 2.67 5.34 -13.04
C VAL A 160 1.54 4.45 -12.50
N PRO A 161 1.54 3.14 -12.81
CA PRO A 161 0.61 2.19 -12.19
C PRO A 161 0.66 2.24 -10.67
N ARG A 162 -0.52 2.37 -10.05
CA ARG A 162 -0.73 2.43 -8.59
C ARG A 162 -1.45 1.17 -8.17
N ILE A 163 -0.75 0.29 -7.45
CA ILE A 163 -1.20 -1.06 -7.10
C ILE A 163 -1.45 -1.11 -5.60
N LEU A 164 -2.68 -1.32 -5.19
CA LEU A 164 -3.05 -1.42 -3.79
C LEU A 164 -3.11 -2.89 -3.37
N LEU A 165 -2.54 -3.20 -2.21
CA LEU A 165 -2.61 -4.52 -1.60
C LEU A 165 -3.55 -4.48 -0.39
N THR A 166 -4.57 -5.33 -0.41
CA THR A 166 -5.49 -5.49 0.72
C THR A 166 -6.07 -6.91 0.76
N TYR A 167 -6.80 -7.24 1.81
CA TYR A 167 -7.51 -8.51 1.92
C TYR A 167 -8.88 -8.41 1.22
N GLU A 168 -9.36 -9.51 0.66
CA GLU A 168 -10.67 -9.57 -0.01
C GLU A 168 -11.80 -9.07 0.90
N ALA A 169 -11.77 -9.41 2.19
CA ALA A 169 -12.75 -8.94 3.17
C ALA A 169 -12.68 -7.42 3.48
N CYS A 170 -11.66 -6.73 2.96
CA CYS A 170 -11.52 -5.27 3.05
C CYS A 170 -11.79 -4.59 1.70
N VAL A 171 -12.37 -5.29 0.74
CA VAL A 171 -12.90 -4.73 -0.51
C VAL A 171 -14.41 -4.58 -0.36
N VAL A 172 -14.91 -3.39 -0.61
CA VAL A 172 -16.34 -3.05 -0.49
C VAL A 172 -16.87 -2.44 -1.78
N ASP A 173 -18.18 -2.30 -1.91
CA ASP A 173 -18.82 -1.78 -3.13
C ASP A 173 -18.48 -0.30 -3.35
N ALA A 174 -18.49 0.50 -2.29
CA ALA A 174 -18.16 1.92 -2.33
C ALA A 174 -17.59 2.42 -1.01
N LEU A 175 -16.54 3.21 -1.10
CA LEU A 175 -15.98 3.99 0.00
C LEU A 175 -16.30 5.49 -0.17
N PRO A 176 -16.46 6.22 0.93
CA PRO A 176 -16.50 7.68 0.86
C PRO A 176 -15.18 8.22 0.29
N ALA A 177 -15.27 9.02 -0.78
CA ALA A 177 -14.12 9.66 -1.43
C ALA A 177 -14.18 11.17 -1.27
N GLU A 178 -13.02 11.81 -1.20
CA GLU A 178 -12.83 13.24 -1.15
C GLU A 178 -12.07 13.72 -2.40
N PRO A 179 -12.20 14.99 -2.81
CA PRO A 179 -11.56 15.48 -4.05
C PRO A 179 -10.04 15.34 -4.10
N HIS A 180 -9.39 15.26 -2.95
CA HIS A 180 -7.94 15.08 -2.85
C HIS A 180 -7.48 13.63 -2.83
N ASP A 181 -8.39 12.66 -2.67
CA ASP A 181 -8.06 11.24 -2.69
C ASP A 181 -7.58 10.82 -4.09
N VAL A 182 -6.41 10.23 -4.18
CA VAL A 182 -5.85 9.75 -5.45
C VAL A 182 -6.20 8.27 -5.63
N PRO A 183 -7.01 7.88 -6.63
CA PRO A 183 -7.39 6.49 -6.82
C PRO A 183 -6.22 5.64 -7.30
N VAL A 184 -6.29 4.34 -7.01
CA VAL A 184 -5.34 3.36 -7.54
C VAL A 184 -5.83 2.77 -8.87
N THR A 185 -4.91 2.22 -9.67
CA THR A 185 -5.21 1.60 -10.96
C THR A 185 -5.49 0.11 -10.86
N THR A 186 -5.08 -0.50 -9.75
CA THR A 186 -5.21 -1.95 -9.53
C THR A 186 -5.34 -2.23 -8.04
N VAL A 187 -6.29 -3.09 -7.67
CA VAL A 187 -6.42 -3.64 -6.32
C VAL A 187 -6.10 -5.13 -6.39
N VAL A 188 -5.19 -5.60 -5.53
CA VAL A 188 -4.78 -7.01 -5.45
C VAL A 188 -5.18 -7.58 -4.10
N THR A 189 -5.90 -8.69 -4.13
CA THR A 189 -6.32 -9.45 -2.94
C THR A 189 -5.78 -10.88 -3.00
N GLU A 190 -5.96 -11.65 -1.93
CA GLU A 190 -5.65 -13.08 -1.93
C GLU A 190 -6.55 -13.90 -2.87
N ARG A 191 -7.66 -13.31 -3.37
CA ARG A 191 -8.61 -13.99 -4.27
C ARG A 191 -8.51 -13.56 -5.71
N ARG A 192 -8.32 -12.26 -5.98
CA ARG A 192 -8.40 -11.69 -7.34
C ARG A 192 -7.56 -10.44 -7.50
N VAL A 193 -7.42 -10.04 -8.77
CA VAL A 193 -6.93 -8.73 -9.19
C VAL A 193 -8.11 -7.95 -9.76
N ILE A 194 -8.28 -6.71 -9.35
CA ILE A 194 -9.31 -5.79 -9.82
C ILE A 194 -8.59 -4.65 -10.54
N THR A 195 -8.77 -4.55 -11.85
CA THR A 195 -8.34 -3.37 -12.61
C THR A 195 -9.44 -2.33 -12.50
N THR A 196 -9.10 -1.15 -12.01
CA THR A 196 -10.07 -0.07 -11.84
C THR A 196 -10.25 0.67 -13.15
N ALA A 197 -11.49 1.01 -13.51
CA ALA A 197 -11.76 1.87 -14.65
C ALA A 197 -11.15 3.28 -14.38
N ARG A 198 -10.48 3.83 -15.39
CA ARG A 198 -10.02 5.23 -15.37
C ARG A 198 -11.19 6.18 -15.54
#